data_3417b93b06f440100ea7cc55b3783092
#
_entry.id   3417b93b06f440100ea7cc55b3783092
#
_cell.length_a   1.000
_cell.length_b   1.000
_cell.length_c   1.000
_cell.angle_alpha   90.00
_cell.angle_beta   90.00
_cell.angle_gamma   90.00
#
_symmetry.space_group_name_H-M   'P 1'
#
loop_
_entity.id
_entity.type
_entity.pdbx_description
1 polymer ?
#
loop_
_entity_poly.entity_id
_entity_poly.type
_entity_poly.pdbx_seq_one_letter_code
_entity_poly.pdbx_strand_id
1 'polypeptide(L)'
;MGSMSALSLPLSAYLSDPRLAPIAAKVERGERLSFEDGLLLYQTPDLPGVGAMAHFVRTRLHGRRTYFVASRRLSYTNICYTHCQFCAFQAKPGDPRAYVLSAEDILRELHKPESRGVVELHMVAGHHPQLRIEYFEDLFRKVKAAFPAIHLKVFTMVEIGYYAKVSGLSVEAFLDRCVAAGLESCPGGGAEIFDEEVRA
;
A
#
# COMPACT_ATOMS: atom_id res chain seq x y z
N MET A 1 18.62 -9.70 28.02
CA MET A 1 18.03 -8.52 27.41
C MET A 1 16.59 -8.42 27.93
N GLY A 2 16.37 -7.51 28.90
CA GLY A 2 15.10 -7.39 29.60
C GLY A 2 14.02 -6.83 28.69
N SER A 3 12.93 -7.57 28.54
CA SER A 3 11.70 -7.11 27.92
C SER A 3 11.10 -6.02 28.79
N MET A 4 11.31 -4.75 28.44
CA MET A 4 10.53 -3.66 29.00
C MET A 4 9.16 -3.66 28.32
N SER A 5 8.17 -4.26 28.95
CA SER A 5 6.76 -3.96 28.67
C SER A 5 6.55 -2.46 28.89
N ALA A 6 6.08 -1.73 27.87
CA ALA A 6 5.79 -0.29 28.00
C ALA A 6 4.56 -0.02 28.87
N LEU A 7 3.82 -1.06 29.22
CA LEU A 7 2.68 -1.00 30.14
C LEU A 7 3.13 -1.46 31.52
N SER A 8 2.84 -0.67 32.53
CA SER A 8 3.21 -0.93 33.93
C SER A 8 2.28 -1.94 34.63
N LEU A 9 1.13 -2.23 34.05
CA LEU A 9 0.11 -3.13 34.56
C LEU A 9 -0.20 -4.24 33.52
N PRO A 10 -0.76 -5.39 33.95
CA PRO A 10 -1.24 -6.41 33.04
C PRO A 10 -2.33 -5.84 32.12
N LEU A 11 -2.46 -6.38 30.91
CA LEU A 11 -3.45 -5.87 29.93
C LEU A 11 -4.87 -5.86 30.46
N SER A 12 -5.22 -6.83 31.33
CA SER A 12 -6.55 -6.89 31.97
C SER A 12 -6.92 -5.63 32.77
N ALA A 13 -5.94 -4.88 33.27
CA ALA A 13 -6.19 -3.64 34.01
C ALA A 13 -6.62 -2.46 33.12
N TYR A 14 -6.47 -2.59 31.81
CA TYR A 14 -6.84 -1.56 30.81
C TYR A 14 -8.17 -1.84 30.12
N LEU A 15 -8.84 -2.95 30.48
CA LEU A 15 -10.08 -3.38 29.83
C LEU A 15 -11.30 -2.88 30.59
N SER A 16 -12.24 -2.29 29.87
CA SER A 16 -13.60 -1.99 30.35
C SER A 16 -14.62 -3.05 29.94
N ASP A 17 -14.36 -3.80 28.86
CA ASP A 17 -15.16 -4.94 28.42
C ASP A 17 -14.54 -6.25 28.94
N PRO A 18 -15.17 -6.94 29.91
CA PRO A 18 -14.62 -8.17 30.49
C PRO A 18 -14.50 -9.32 29.49
N ARG A 19 -15.24 -9.29 28.37
CA ARG A 19 -15.16 -10.30 27.31
C ARG A 19 -13.80 -10.30 26.63
N LEU A 20 -13.06 -9.20 26.68
CA LEU A 20 -11.71 -9.08 26.11
C LEU A 20 -10.61 -9.73 26.97
N ALA A 21 -10.89 -10.09 28.23
CA ALA A 21 -9.87 -10.65 29.14
C ALA A 21 -9.19 -11.94 28.60
N PRO A 22 -9.92 -12.92 28.01
CA PRO A 22 -9.29 -14.09 27.42
C PRO A 22 -8.40 -13.73 26.21
N ILE A 23 -8.79 -12.73 25.43
CA ILE A 23 -8.02 -12.25 24.26
C ILE A 23 -6.73 -11.56 24.74
N ALA A 24 -6.83 -10.70 25.75
CA ALA A 24 -5.67 -10.04 26.34
C ALA A 24 -4.64 -11.06 26.88
N ALA A 25 -5.11 -12.11 27.53
CA ALA A 25 -4.23 -13.19 27.99
C ALA A 25 -3.52 -13.92 26.82
N LYS A 26 -4.20 -14.18 25.70
CA LYS A 26 -3.57 -14.72 24.48
C LYS A 26 -2.51 -13.76 23.94
N VAL A 27 -2.83 -12.46 23.87
CA VAL A 27 -1.91 -11.41 23.39
C VAL A 27 -0.65 -11.36 24.25
N GLU A 28 -0.76 -11.41 25.58
CA GLU A 28 0.39 -11.43 26.51
C GLU A 28 1.27 -12.64 26.28
N ARG A 29 0.70 -13.82 26.05
CA ARG A 29 1.46 -15.05 25.74
C ARG A 29 1.98 -15.10 24.30
N GLY A 30 1.56 -14.18 23.42
CA GLY A 30 1.93 -14.19 22.01
C GLY A 30 1.23 -15.26 21.19
N GLU A 31 0.09 -15.72 21.64
CA GLU A 31 -0.73 -16.70 20.93
C GLU A 31 -1.47 -16.06 19.75
N ARG A 32 -1.71 -16.87 18.71
CA ARG A 32 -2.52 -16.46 17.55
C ARG A 32 -3.97 -16.31 17.97
N LEU A 33 -4.59 -15.18 17.61
CA LEU A 33 -6.02 -14.95 17.79
C LEU A 33 -6.83 -15.76 16.78
N SER A 34 -8.01 -16.25 17.20
CA SER A 34 -8.96 -16.93 16.32
C SER A 34 -9.81 -15.92 15.54
N PHE A 35 -10.64 -16.44 14.62
CA PHE A 35 -11.63 -15.62 13.93
C PHE A 35 -12.63 -14.99 14.89
N GLU A 36 -13.11 -15.75 15.88
CA GLU A 36 -14.05 -15.31 16.89
C GLU A 36 -13.45 -14.22 17.80
N ASP A 37 -12.16 -14.37 18.15
CA ASP A 37 -11.44 -13.32 18.87
C ASP A 37 -11.41 -12.02 18.05
N GLY A 38 -11.11 -12.12 16.75
CA GLY A 38 -11.11 -11.00 15.81
C GLY A 38 -12.49 -10.35 15.69
N LEU A 39 -13.53 -11.15 15.57
CA LEU A 39 -14.91 -10.66 15.49
C LEU A 39 -15.29 -9.88 16.77
N LEU A 40 -14.93 -10.41 17.95
CA LEU A 40 -15.18 -9.72 19.22
C LEU A 40 -14.42 -8.39 19.32
N LEU A 41 -13.17 -8.32 18.81
CA LEU A 41 -12.40 -7.06 18.75
C LEU A 41 -13.07 -5.99 17.88
N TYR A 42 -13.79 -6.38 16.84
CA TYR A 42 -14.59 -5.45 16.02
C TYR A 42 -15.92 -5.05 16.66
N GLN A 43 -16.51 -5.90 17.50
CA GLN A 43 -17.82 -5.69 18.10
C GLN A 43 -17.77 -4.98 19.47
N THR A 44 -16.63 -4.98 20.13
CA THR A 44 -16.49 -4.37 21.45
C THR A 44 -16.57 -2.84 21.39
N PRO A 45 -17.25 -2.17 22.32
CA PRO A 45 -17.16 -0.72 22.47
C PRO A 45 -15.87 -0.25 23.16
N ASP A 46 -15.07 -1.19 23.72
CA ASP A 46 -13.84 -0.89 24.48
C ASP A 46 -12.65 -0.63 23.56
N LEU A 47 -12.71 0.42 22.76
CA LEU A 47 -11.62 0.83 21.90
C LEU A 47 -10.30 1.10 22.64
N PRO A 48 -10.29 1.72 23.85
CA PRO A 48 -9.07 1.87 24.65
C PRO A 48 -8.43 0.53 25.03
N GLY A 49 -9.22 -0.48 25.42
CA GLY A 49 -8.72 -1.83 25.73
C GLY A 49 -8.08 -2.50 24.51
N VAL A 50 -8.75 -2.42 23.35
CA VAL A 50 -8.16 -2.89 22.06
C VAL A 50 -6.87 -2.15 21.77
N GLY A 51 -6.83 -0.82 21.95
CA GLY A 51 -5.65 0.01 21.77
C GLY A 51 -4.48 -0.39 22.69
N ALA A 52 -4.78 -0.73 23.97
CA ALA A 52 -3.75 -1.20 24.91
C ALA A 52 -3.13 -2.53 24.46
N MET A 53 -3.94 -3.48 23.99
CA MET A 53 -3.45 -4.75 23.42
C MET A 53 -2.59 -4.52 22.17
N ALA A 54 -3.02 -3.66 21.26
CA ALA A 54 -2.27 -3.30 20.06
C ALA A 54 -0.93 -2.62 20.42
N HIS A 55 -0.95 -1.68 21.38
CA HIS A 55 0.25 -1.02 21.87
C HIS A 55 1.25 -2.00 22.51
N PHE A 56 0.75 -2.95 23.29
CA PHE A 56 1.59 -4.00 23.89
C PHE A 56 2.31 -4.82 22.80
N VAL A 57 1.58 -5.32 21.80
CA VAL A 57 2.18 -6.09 20.69
C VAL A 57 3.19 -5.25 19.91
N ARG A 58 2.82 -4.03 19.54
CA ARG A 58 3.69 -3.09 18.81
C ARG A 58 4.99 -2.84 19.60
N THR A 59 4.88 -2.59 20.91
CA THR A 59 6.04 -2.28 21.74
C THR A 59 6.92 -3.51 21.94
N ARG A 60 6.33 -4.70 22.05
CA ARG A 60 7.09 -5.96 22.12
C ARG A 60 7.91 -6.21 20.84
N LEU A 61 7.35 -5.89 19.67
CA LEU A 61 8.00 -6.11 18.37
C LEU A 61 9.04 -5.05 18.02
N HIS A 62 8.78 -3.78 18.35
CA HIS A 62 9.54 -2.65 17.83
C HIS A 62 10.10 -1.71 18.90
N GLY A 63 9.83 -1.99 20.19
CA GLY A 63 10.20 -1.09 21.28
C GLY A 63 9.54 0.28 21.13
N ARG A 64 10.31 1.35 21.28
CA ARG A 64 9.84 2.74 21.12
C ARG A 64 10.07 3.30 19.71
N ARG A 65 10.53 2.49 18.78
CA ARG A 65 10.83 2.94 17.42
C ARG A 65 9.55 3.07 16.59
N THR A 66 9.48 4.12 15.82
CA THR A 66 8.47 4.31 14.77
C THR A 66 9.20 4.45 13.44
N TYR A 67 8.67 3.78 12.43
CA TYR A 67 9.25 3.78 11.08
C TYR A 67 8.34 4.56 10.14
N PHE A 68 8.94 5.28 9.21
CA PHE A 68 8.24 5.95 8.13
C PHE A 68 9.06 5.83 6.84
N VAL A 69 8.40 5.99 5.71
CA VAL A 69 9.05 6.04 4.39
C VAL A 69 8.88 7.44 3.84
N ALA A 70 9.99 8.08 3.49
CA ALA A 70 9.97 9.34 2.74
C ALA A 70 9.68 9.01 1.27
N SER A 71 8.40 8.98 0.89
CA SER A 71 7.97 8.64 -0.45
C SER A 71 7.43 9.84 -1.22
N ARG A 72 7.70 9.89 -2.52
CA ARG A 72 7.00 10.77 -3.47
C ARG A 72 5.93 9.95 -4.18
N ARG A 73 4.68 10.36 -4.04
CA ARG A 73 3.58 9.74 -4.78
C ARG A 73 3.31 10.51 -6.06
N LEU A 74 3.37 9.81 -7.18
CA LEU A 74 3.02 10.33 -8.50
C LEU A 74 2.12 9.33 -9.21
N SER A 75 1.14 9.82 -9.94
CA SER A 75 0.32 8.98 -10.80
C SER A 75 0.65 9.34 -12.25
N TYR A 76 1.13 8.37 -13.01
CA TYR A 76 1.57 8.61 -14.40
C TYR A 76 0.40 8.93 -15.35
N THR A 77 -0.84 8.58 -14.99
CA THR A 77 -2.06 8.95 -15.73
C THR A 77 -3.28 8.89 -14.81
N ASN A 78 -4.26 9.73 -15.08
CA ASN A 78 -5.60 9.58 -14.51
C ASN A 78 -6.62 9.03 -15.52
N ILE A 79 -6.22 8.78 -16.76
CA ILE A 79 -7.08 8.15 -17.75
C ILE A 79 -7.27 6.69 -17.35
N CYS A 80 -8.53 6.29 -17.14
CA CYS A 80 -8.85 4.95 -16.67
C CYS A 80 -9.99 4.33 -17.50
N TYR A 81 -9.76 3.09 -17.95
CA TYR A 81 -10.77 2.28 -18.61
C TYR A 81 -11.82 1.74 -17.61
N THR A 82 -11.40 1.48 -16.39
CA THR A 82 -12.24 0.95 -15.32
C THR A 82 -13.04 2.08 -14.66
N HIS A 83 -14.34 1.98 -14.63
CA HIS A 83 -15.23 3.03 -14.11
C HIS A 83 -15.68 2.71 -12.68
N CYS A 84 -14.74 2.76 -11.70
CA CYS A 84 -15.10 2.60 -10.30
C CYS A 84 -15.95 3.77 -9.83
N GLN A 85 -17.14 3.51 -9.30
CA GLN A 85 -18.11 4.54 -8.93
C GLN A 85 -17.61 5.52 -7.88
N PHE A 86 -16.74 5.07 -6.96
CA PHE A 86 -16.17 5.88 -5.89
C PHE A 86 -14.87 6.62 -6.27
N CYS A 87 -14.30 6.36 -7.46
CA CYS A 87 -13.00 6.92 -7.84
C CYS A 87 -13.12 8.34 -8.41
N ALA A 88 -12.88 9.34 -7.58
CA ALA A 88 -12.86 10.74 -8.01
C ALA A 88 -11.62 11.10 -8.86
N PHE A 89 -10.59 10.25 -8.87
CA PHE A 89 -9.33 10.50 -9.58
C PHE A 89 -9.44 10.26 -11.10
N GLN A 90 -10.29 9.32 -11.51
CA GLN A 90 -10.38 8.89 -12.91
C GLN A 90 -10.83 10.01 -13.84
N ALA A 91 -10.27 10.01 -15.04
CA ALA A 91 -10.74 10.80 -16.18
C ALA A 91 -11.02 9.88 -17.38
N LYS A 92 -11.96 10.29 -18.23
CA LYS A 92 -12.19 9.63 -19.52
C LYS A 92 -11.25 10.22 -20.57
N PRO A 93 -10.92 9.47 -21.63
CA PRO A 93 -10.25 10.04 -22.80
C PRO A 93 -11.04 11.27 -23.29
N GLY A 94 -10.35 12.41 -23.50
CA GLY A 94 -10.99 13.66 -23.91
C GLY A 94 -11.54 14.54 -22.78
N ASP A 95 -11.52 14.09 -21.52
CA ASP A 95 -11.79 14.94 -20.36
C ASP A 95 -10.71 16.04 -20.26
N PRO A 96 -11.06 17.32 -20.04
CA PRO A 96 -10.07 18.38 -19.86
C PRO A 96 -9.05 18.14 -18.72
N ARG A 97 -9.40 17.28 -17.76
CA ARG A 97 -8.53 16.90 -16.65
C ARG A 97 -7.63 15.71 -16.98
N ALA A 98 -7.84 15.06 -18.16
CA ALA A 98 -7.09 13.87 -18.53
C ALA A 98 -5.61 14.21 -18.81
N TYR A 99 -4.71 13.37 -18.30
CA TYR A 99 -3.27 13.52 -18.52
C TYR A 99 -2.58 12.17 -18.61
N VAL A 100 -1.42 12.19 -19.27
CA VAL A 100 -0.38 11.15 -19.23
C VAL A 100 0.93 11.87 -19.03
N LEU A 101 1.69 11.47 -18.02
CA LEU A 101 3.03 12.00 -17.76
C LEU A 101 4.05 11.20 -18.57
N SER A 102 4.98 11.90 -19.21
CA SER A 102 6.19 11.28 -19.78
C SER A 102 7.20 10.94 -18.68
N ALA A 103 8.21 10.15 -19.01
CA ALA A 103 9.32 9.91 -18.09
C ALA A 103 10.02 11.22 -17.70
N GLU A 104 10.13 12.16 -18.63
CA GLU A 104 10.70 13.50 -18.42
C GLU A 104 9.87 14.34 -17.45
N ASP A 105 8.53 14.23 -17.50
CA ASP A 105 7.64 14.90 -16.53
C ASP A 105 7.85 14.35 -15.12
N ILE A 106 7.95 13.03 -14.99
CA ILE A 106 8.21 12.37 -13.70
C ILE A 106 9.59 12.74 -13.15
N LEU A 107 10.62 12.74 -13.98
CA LEU A 107 11.97 13.19 -13.60
C LEU A 107 11.94 14.65 -13.13
N ARG A 108 11.20 15.51 -13.82
CA ARG A 108 11.02 16.92 -13.43
C ARG A 108 10.38 17.07 -12.06
N GLU A 109 9.38 16.24 -11.74
CA GLU A 109 8.76 16.19 -10.40
C GLU A 109 9.75 15.71 -9.32
N LEU A 110 10.60 14.73 -9.64
CA LEU A 110 11.60 14.23 -8.70
C LEU A 110 12.74 15.22 -8.44
N HIS A 111 13.02 16.13 -9.35
CA HIS A 111 14.02 17.19 -9.16
C HIS A 111 13.50 18.37 -8.34
N LYS A 112 12.20 18.47 -8.06
CA LYS A 112 11.64 19.54 -7.26
C LYS A 112 12.14 19.51 -5.80
N PRO A 113 12.23 20.67 -5.12
CA PRO A 113 12.65 20.74 -3.71
C PRO A 113 11.84 19.83 -2.77
N GLU A 114 10.55 19.66 -3.04
CA GLU A 114 9.63 18.82 -2.26
C GLU A 114 9.99 17.32 -2.33
N SER A 115 10.77 16.92 -3.32
CA SER A 115 11.26 15.54 -3.48
C SER A 115 12.64 15.31 -2.86
N ARG A 116 13.22 16.31 -2.18
CA ARG A 116 14.55 16.16 -1.55
C ARG A 116 14.47 15.15 -0.40
N GLY A 117 15.37 14.16 -0.43
CA GLY A 117 15.44 13.11 0.59
C GLY A 117 14.39 12.01 0.44
N VAL A 118 13.64 12.00 -0.66
CA VAL A 118 12.73 10.91 -1.01
C VAL A 118 13.55 9.65 -1.33
N VAL A 119 13.16 8.54 -0.72
CA VAL A 119 13.81 7.23 -0.90
C VAL A 119 12.93 6.25 -1.69
N GLU A 120 11.66 6.57 -1.89
CA GLU A 120 10.70 5.73 -2.61
C GLU A 120 9.87 6.58 -3.58
N LEU A 121 9.80 6.16 -4.84
CA LEU A 121 8.80 6.65 -5.78
C LEU A 121 7.64 5.67 -5.84
N HIS A 122 6.48 6.10 -5.35
CA HIS A 122 5.25 5.32 -5.32
C HIS A 122 4.31 5.75 -6.44
N MET A 123 4.04 4.85 -7.37
CA MET A 123 3.17 5.15 -8.52
C MET A 123 2.06 4.12 -8.66
N VAL A 124 0.82 4.60 -8.55
CA VAL A 124 -0.41 3.90 -8.93
C VAL A 124 -1.27 4.86 -9.72
N ALA A 125 -1.95 4.37 -10.75
CA ALA A 125 -2.60 5.24 -11.72
C ALA A 125 -3.85 4.61 -12.36
N GLY A 126 -4.41 5.28 -13.34
CA GLY A 126 -5.51 4.75 -14.14
C GLY A 126 -5.08 3.65 -15.11
N HIS A 127 -6.03 2.85 -15.53
CA HIS A 127 -5.86 1.81 -16.56
C HIS A 127 -5.95 2.44 -17.96
N HIS A 128 -4.85 3.01 -18.43
CA HIS A 128 -4.81 3.70 -19.71
C HIS A 128 -4.80 2.71 -20.88
N PRO A 129 -5.73 2.81 -21.86
CA PRO A 129 -5.89 1.78 -22.89
C PRO A 129 -4.76 1.70 -23.92
N GLN A 130 -3.88 2.69 -24.00
CA GLN A 130 -2.80 2.76 -24.97
C GLN A 130 -1.40 2.62 -24.38
N LEU A 131 -1.23 2.70 -23.04
CA LEU A 131 0.08 2.47 -22.45
C LEU A 131 0.42 0.97 -22.50
N ARG A 132 1.62 0.68 -22.94
CA ARG A 132 2.18 -0.68 -23.09
C ARG A 132 3.44 -0.81 -22.26
N ILE A 133 3.97 -2.01 -22.20
CA ILE A 133 5.17 -2.33 -21.43
C ILE A 133 6.35 -1.40 -21.76
N GLU A 134 6.48 -0.99 -23.03
CA GLU A 134 7.58 -0.13 -23.49
C GLU A 134 7.59 1.24 -22.77
N TYR A 135 6.42 1.80 -22.47
CA TYR A 135 6.31 3.03 -21.68
C TYR A 135 6.90 2.83 -20.28
N PHE A 136 6.57 1.73 -19.63
CA PHE A 136 7.04 1.45 -18.26
C PHE A 136 8.53 1.13 -18.22
N GLU A 137 9.03 0.39 -19.21
CA GLU A 137 10.46 0.11 -19.32
C GLU A 137 11.28 1.39 -19.51
N ASP A 138 10.85 2.29 -20.39
CA ASP A 138 11.52 3.59 -20.61
C ASP A 138 11.50 4.42 -19.32
N LEU A 139 10.32 4.53 -18.69
CA LEU A 139 10.15 5.27 -17.45
C LEU A 139 11.07 4.75 -16.34
N PHE A 140 11.05 3.43 -16.09
CA PHE A 140 11.81 2.85 -14.99
C PHE A 140 13.31 2.95 -15.21
N ARG A 141 13.80 2.67 -16.43
CA ARG A 141 15.20 2.83 -16.77
C ARG A 141 15.69 4.28 -16.61
N LYS A 142 14.90 5.26 -17.05
CA LYS A 142 15.24 6.67 -16.90
C LYS A 142 15.27 7.11 -15.44
N VAL A 143 14.28 6.70 -14.65
CA VAL A 143 14.25 7.01 -13.21
C VAL A 143 15.44 6.38 -12.50
N LYS A 144 15.73 5.09 -12.73
CA LYS A 144 16.88 4.41 -12.12
C LYS A 144 18.23 4.98 -12.58
N ALA A 145 18.33 5.45 -13.82
CA ALA A 145 19.54 6.12 -14.31
C ALA A 145 19.79 7.47 -13.61
N ALA A 146 18.73 8.27 -13.39
CA ALA A 146 18.83 9.58 -12.74
C ALA A 146 18.89 9.49 -11.21
N PHE A 147 18.20 8.51 -10.62
CA PHE A 147 18.07 8.31 -9.17
C PHE A 147 18.31 6.83 -8.80
N PRO A 148 19.58 6.32 -8.87
CA PRO A 148 19.87 4.89 -8.67
C PRO A 148 19.41 4.33 -7.33
N ALA A 149 19.42 5.16 -6.29
CA ALA A 149 19.07 4.76 -4.92
C ALA A 149 17.56 4.83 -4.63
N ILE A 150 16.75 5.43 -5.51
CA ILE A 150 15.30 5.53 -5.26
C ILE A 150 14.63 4.17 -5.46
N HIS A 151 13.83 3.76 -4.48
CA HIS A 151 13.05 2.53 -4.56
C HIS A 151 11.81 2.75 -5.45
N LEU A 152 11.69 1.95 -6.51
CA LEU A 152 10.52 1.98 -7.41
C LEU A 152 9.44 1.03 -6.92
N LYS A 153 8.34 1.63 -6.43
CA LYS A 153 7.16 0.92 -5.97
C LYS A 153 5.97 1.28 -6.85
N VAL A 154 5.65 0.41 -7.79
CA VAL A 154 4.69 0.72 -8.86
C VAL A 154 3.66 -0.40 -9.00
N PHE A 155 2.49 -0.04 -9.51
CA PHE A 155 1.35 -0.89 -9.83
C PHE A 155 0.61 -1.49 -8.63
N THR A 156 -0.71 -1.45 -8.71
CA THR A 156 -1.58 -2.37 -8.01
C THR A 156 -1.62 -3.74 -8.72
N MET A 157 -2.12 -4.77 -8.06
CA MET A 157 -2.31 -6.09 -8.71
C MET A 157 -3.26 -6.01 -9.90
N VAL A 158 -4.25 -5.11 -9.84
CA VAL A 158 -5.19 -4.89 -10.94
C VAL A 158 -4.51 -4.23 -12.15
N GLU A 159 -3.62 -3.25 -11.91
CA GLU A 159 -2.81 -2.63 -12.97
C GLU A 159 -1.88 -3.64 -13.66
N ILE A 160 -1.25 -4.53 -12.89
CA ILE A 160 -0.38 -5.58 -13.44
C ILE A 160 -1.16 -6.46 -14.41
N GLY A 161 -2.31 -7.00 -13.98
CA GLY A 161 -3.16 -7.83 -14.84
C GLY A 161 -3.64 -7.09 -16.08
N TYR A 162 -4.04 -5.82 -15.92
CA TYR A 162 -4.49 -4.98 -17.02
C TYR A 162 -3.37 -4.70 -18.03
N TYR A 163 -2.22 -4.21 -17.57
CA TYR A 163 -1.12 -3.83 -18.47
C TYR A 163 -0.43 -5.03 -19.10
N ALA A 164 -0.36 -6.18 -18.45
CA ALA A 164 0.06 -7.43 -19.07
C ALA A 164 -0.84 -7.77 -20.27
N LYS A 165 -2.18 -7.77 -20.05
CA LYS A 165 -3.17 -8.05 -21.08
C LYS A 165 -3.06 -7.08 -22.28
N VAL A 166 -3.01 -5.77 -22.05
CA VAL A 166 -2.96 -4.79 -23.14
C VAL A 166 -1.60 -4.77 -23.84
N SER A 167 -0.53 -5.25 -23.18
CA SER A 167 0.77 -5.45 -23.79
C SER A 167 0.92 -6.78 -24.55
N GLY A 168 -0.10 -7.65 -24.52
CA GLY A 168 -0.06 -8.96 -25.16
C GLY A 168 0.90 -9.94 -24.48
N LEU A 169 1.14 -9.77 -23.17
CA LEU A 169 2.08 -10.57 -22.38
C LEU A 169 1.34 -11.39 -21.31
N SER A 170 1.97 -12.48 -20.86
CA SER A 170 1.59 -13.09 -19.59
C SER A 170 1.95 -12.15 -18.43
N VAL A 171 1.30 -12.32 -17.27
CA VAL A 171 1.62 -11.54 -16.05
C VAL A 171 3.09 -11.73 -15.67
N GLU A 172 3.59 -12.96 -15.75
CA GLU A 172 4.99 -13.29 -15.47
C GLU A 172 5.94 -12.53 -16.40
N ALA A 173 5.75 -12.64 -17.72
CA ALA A 173 6.61 -11.94 -18.71
C ALA A 173 6.53 -10.42 -18.56
N PHE A 174 5.37 -9.86 -18.19
CA PHE A 174 5.23 -8.42 -17.91
C PHE A 174 6.06 -8.02 -16.69
N LEU A 175 5.95 -8.78 -15.60
CA LEU A 175 6.70 -8.52 -14.37
C LEU A 175 8.20 -8.67 -14.56
N ASP A 176 8.65 -9.72 -15.26
CA ASP A 176 10.08 -9.93 -15.56
C ASP A 176 10.67 -8.74 -16.30
N ARG A 177 9.96 -8.21 -17.31
CA ARG A 177 10.40 -7.01 -18.06
C ARG A 177 10.41 -5.77 -17.17
N CYS A 178 9.42 -5.59 -16.31
CA CYS A 178 9.36 -4.47 -15.36
C CYS A 178 10.52 -4.54 -14.36
N VAL A 179 10.79 -5.72 -13.79
CA VAL A 179 11.90 -5.93 -12.84
C VAL A 179 13.24 -5.68 -13.52
N ALA A 180 13.45 -6.19 -14.74
CA ALA A 180 14.65 -5.93 -15.54
C ALA A 180 14.84 -4.44 -15.87
N ALA A 181 13.75 -3.65 -15.92
CA ALA A 181 13.78 -2.21 -16.11
C ALA A 181 13.98 -1.41 -14.81
N GLY A 182 13.85 -2.05 -13.63
CA GLY A 182 14.10 -1.42 -12.33
C GLY A 182 12.93 -1.38 -11.35
N LEU A 183 11.82 -2.06 -11.64
CA LEU A 183 10.74 -2.24 -10.66
C LEU A 183 11.24 -3.06 -9.46
N GLU A 184 10.97 -2.60 -8.24
CA GLU A 184 11.47 -3.27 -7.02
C GLU A 184 10.35 -3.79 -6.12
N SER A 185 9.18 -3.15 -6.13
CA SER A 185 8.02 -3.65 -5.38
C SER A 185 6.70 -3.13 -5.95
N CYS A 186 5.62 -3.78 -5.54
CA CYS A 186 4.25 -3.37 -5.83
C CYS A 186 3.50 -3.11 -4.52
N PRO A 187 2.72 -2.02 -4.41
CA PRO A 187 1.99 -1.72 -3.18
C PRO A 187 0.86 -2.70 -2.87
N GLY A 188 0.45 -3.50 -3.85
CA GLY A 188 -0.73 -4.33 -3.72
C GLY A 188 -1.98 -3.56 -4.14
N GLY A 189 -3.03 -3.69 -3.37
CA GLY A 189 -4.35 -3.16 -3.70
C GLY A 189 -5.20 -4.17 -4.46
N GLY A 190 -6.49 -4.03 -4.37
CA GLY A 190 -7.40 -5.00 -4.96
C GLY A 190 -8.81 -4.83 -4.44
N ALA A 191 -9.40 -5.92 -3.98
CA ALA A 191 -10.74 -5.90 -3.42
C ALA A 191 -10.68 -5.52 -1.93
N GLU A 192 -11.23 -4.38 -1.61
CA GLU A 192 -11.37 -3.89 -0.24
C GLU A 192 -12.49 -4.62 0.51
N ILE A 193 -13.44 -5.21 -0.24
CA ILE A 193 -14.55 -5.99 0.30
C ILE A 193 -14.84 -7.17 -0.63
N PHE A 194 -15.21 -8.32 -0.05
CA PHE A 194 -15.48 -9.57 -0.79
C PHE A 194 -16.96 -9.97 -0.83
N ASP A 195 -17.83 -9.18 -0.22
CA ASP A 195 -19.26 -9.39 -0.27
C ASP A 195 -19.82 -9.01 -1.65
N GLU A 196 -20.47 -9.96 -2.32
CA GLU A 196 -20.96 -9.79 -3.70
C GLU A 196 -22.09 -8.75 -3.79
N GLU A 197 -22.96 -8.66 -2.78
CA GLU A 197 -24.07 -7.70 -2.75
C GLU A 197 -23.55 -6.26 -2.61
N VAL A 198 -22.52 -6.07 -1.75
CA VAL A 198 -21.88 -4.76 -1.56
C VAL A 198 -21.07 -4.33 -2.78
N ARG A 199 -20.56 -5.30 -3.56
CA ARG A 199 -19.73 -5.03 -4.75
C ARG A 199 -20.56 -4.76 -6.02
N ALA A 200 -21.81 -5.20 -6.08
CA ALA A 200 -22.71 -5.03 -7.22
C ALA A 200 -23.21 -3.57 -7.32
#